data_4ffe8d62ca76e5ffce2af18ff3a2a557
#
_entry.id   4ffe8d62ca76e5ffce2af18ff3a2a557
#
_cell.length_a   1.000
_cell.length_b   1.000
_cell.length_c   1.000
_cell.angle_alpha   90.00
_cell.angle_beta   90.00
_cell.angle_gamma   90.00
#
_symmetry.space_group_name_H-M   'P 1'
#
loop_
_entity.id
_entity.type
_entity.pdbx_description
1 polymer ?
#
loop_
_entity_poly.entity_id
_entity_poly.type
_entity_poly.pdbx_seq_one_letter_code
_entity_poly.pdbx_strand_id
1 'polypeptide(L)'
;NLGEGSRAARTFDAIVVGSGISGGWAAKELTEKGLKTLVLERGRQVKHVEDYKTFAMNPWDFRYAGGRTPQDEIDKHYPKQARTGYTINDQWKHFFVKDDEHPYTEVNRFDWMRGYQVGGRSLTWARQSYRHSDLDFEANAKEGVGVDWPIRYADLAPWYSYVEKWIGVSGQTEGLPQLPDGDFQPPMEMNVVEKDLKAKVESK
;
A
#
# COMPACT_ATOMS: atom_id res chain seq x y z
N ASN A 1 -10.13 -15.33 -24.91
CA ASN A 1 -10.86 -16.35 -25.65
C ASN A 1 -10.76 -17.67 -24.90
N LEU A 2 -11.72 -17.94 -24.03
CA LEU A 2 -11.93 -19.27 -23.47
C LEU A 2 -12.67 -20.05 -24.55
N GLY A 3 -11.99 -20.99 -25.19
CA GLY A 3 -12.56 -21.85 -26.23
C GLY A 3 -13.77 -22.61 -25.70
N GLU A 4 -14.76 -22.82 -26.56
CA GLU A 4 -16.05 -23.47 -26.28
C GLU A 4 -15.94 -24.94 -25.81
N GLY A 5 -14.74 -25.46 -25.62
CA GLY A 5 -14.48 -26.89 -25.38
C GLY A 5 -14.41 -27.36 -23.91
N SER A 6 -14.60 -26.51 -22.90
CA SER A 6 -14.58 -26.98 -21.50
C SER A 6 -15.42 -26.12 -20.56
N ARG A 7 -16.72 -26.11 -20.78
CA ARG A 7 -17.70 -25.69 -19.78
C ARG A 7 -17.99 -26.79 -18.74
N ALA A 8 -17.01 -27.51 -18.29
CA ALA A 8 -17.11 -28.14 -16.98
C ALA A 8 -17.17 -26.98 -15.98
N ALA A 9 -18.29 -26.84 -15.29
CA ALA A 9 -18.50 -25.77 -14.31
C ALA A 9 -17.30 -25.79 -13.32
N ARG A 10 -16.41 -24.83 -13.46
CA ARG A 10 -15.31 -24.65 -12.49
C ARG A 10 -15.92 -24.08 -11.25
N THR A 11 -16.25 -24.93 -10.30
CA THR A 11 -16.75 -24.52 -8.99
C THR A 11 -15.58 -24.10 -8.11
N PHE A 12 -15.71 -22.98 -7.45
CA PHE A 12 -14.78 -22.46 -6.45
C PHE A 12 -15.52 -22.32 -5.13
N ASP A 13 -14.81 -22.53 -4.03
CA ASP A 13 -15.35 -22.35 -2.67
C ASP A 13 -15.39 -20.87 -2.28
N ALA A 14 -14.46 -20.08 -2.84
CA ALA A 14 -14.38 -18.64 -2.59
C ALA A 14 -13.94 -17.87 -3.84
N ILE A 15 -14.37 -16.63 -3.93
CA ILE A 15 -13.94 -15.67 -4.95
C ILE A 15 -13.43 -14.41 -4.25
N VAL A 16 -12.18 -14.05 -4.53
CA VAL A 16 -11.55 -12.81 -4.05
C VAL A 16 -11.45 -11.84 -5.22
N VAL A 17 -11.96 -10.62 -5.04
CA VAL A 17 -11.91 -9.58 -6.07
C VAL A 17 -10.81 -8.58 -5.73
N GLY A 18 -9.79 -8.54 -6.57
CA GLY A 18 -8.58 -7.74 -6.38
C GLY A 18 -7.47 -8.48 -5.64
N SER A 19 -6.23 -8.27 -6.06
CA SER A 19 -5.02 -8.88 -5.47
C SER A 19 -4.17 -7.88 -4.68
N GLY A 20 -4.74 -6.76 -4.26
CA GLY A 20 -4.09 -5.80 -3.38
C GLY A 20 -3.84 -6.36 -1.98
N ILE A 21 -3.38 -5.53 -1.04
CA ILE A 21 -3.01 -5.98 0.31
C ILE A 21 -4.14 -6.81 0.95
N SER A 22 -5.36 -6.32 0.99
CA SER A 22 -6.49 -7.03 1.62
C SER A 22 -6.88 -8.31 0.88
N GLY A 23 -6.98 -8.24 -0.46
CA GLY A 23 -7.35 -9.41 -1.26
C GLY A 23 -6.27 -10.49 -1.28
N GLY A 24 -5.00 -10.09 -1.29
CA GLY A 24 -3.87 -11.02 -1.16
C GLY A 24 -3.91 -11.79 0.16
N TRP A 25 -4.17 -11.10 1.28
CA TRP A 25 -4.35 -11.75 2.58
C TRP A 25 -5.56 -12.66 2.62
N ALA A 26 -6.71 -12.23 2.10
CA ALA A 26 -7.89 -13.08 2.03
C ALA A 26 -7.63 -14.35 1.22
N ALA A 27 -6.99 -14.21 0.06
CA ALA A 27 -6.64 -15.36 -0.78
C ALA A 27 -5.68 -16.32 -0.07
N LYS A 28 -4.66 -15.80 0.62
CA LYS A 28 -3.72 -16.58 1.43
C LYS A 28 -4.46 -17.39 2.48
N GLU A 29 -5.25 -16.72 3.33
CA GLU A 29 -5.96 -17.38 4.43
C GLU A 29 -6.95 -18.45 3.95
N LEU A 30 -7.68 -18.16 2.88
CA LEU A 30 -8.64 -19.10 2.31
C LEU A 30 -7.96 -20.33 1.71
N THR A 31 -6.88 -20.14 0.96
CA THR A 31 -6.15 -21.25 0.33
C THR A 31 -5.39 -22.09 1.35
N GLU A 32 -4.79 -21.50 2.38
CA GLU A 32 -4.12 -22.23 3.45
C GLU A 32 -5.10 -23.10 4.29
N LYS A 33 -6.38 -22.69 4.33
CA LYS A 33 -7.47 -23.49 4.92
C LYS A 33 -8.03 -24.55 3.97
N GLY A 34 -7.42 -24.74 2.81
CA GLY A 34 -7.79 -25.77 1.83
C GLY A 34 -8.93 -25.40 0.89
N LEU A 35 -9.41 -24.15 0.91
CA LEU A 35 -10.47 -23.71 0.02
C LEU A 35 -9.93 -23.46 -1.39
N LYS A 36 -10.67 -23.95 -2.40
CA LYS A 36 -10.40 -23.66 -3.80
C LYS A 36 -10.81 -22.24 -4.12
N THR A 37 -9.85 -21.33 -4.12
CA THR A 37 -10.08 -19.90 -4.22
C THR A 37 -9.76 -19.37 -5.62
N LEU A 38 -10.69 -18.58 -6.19
CA LEU A 38 -10.48 -17.81 -7.41
C LEU A 38 -10.15 -16.37 -7.04
N VAL A 39 -9.03 -15.85 -7.55
CA VAL A 39 -8.70 -14.42 -7.46
C VAL A 39 -8.96 -13.75 -8.81
N LEU A 40 -9.80 -12.73 -8.82
CA LEU A 40 -10.08 -11.90 -9.98
C LEU A 40 -9.30 -10.58 -9.85
N GLU A 41 -8.38 -10.33 -10.76
CA GLU A 41 -7.58 -9.11 -10.81
C GLU A 41 -7.78 -8.41 -12.16
N ARG A 42 -8.01 -7.10 -12.12
CA ARG A 42 -8.18 -6.31 -13.35
C ARG A 42 -6.87 -5.72 -13.88
N GLY A 43 -5.86 -5.65 -13.01
CA GLY A 43 -4.59 -4.99 -13.29
C GLY A 43 -3.64 -5.85 -14.12
N ARG A 44 -2.63 -5.18 -14.67
CA ARG A 44 -1.56 -5.85 -15.43
C ARG A 44 -0.62 -6.62 -14.50
N GLN A 45 -0.04 -7.68 -15.01
CA GLN A 45 1.11 -8.30 -14.32
C GLN A 45 2.28 -7.32 -14.30
N VAL A 46 2.88 -7.15 -13.12
CA VAL A 46 4.14 -6.41 -12.94
C VAL A 46 5.26 -7.41 -12.70
N LYS A 47 6.26 -7.38 -13.57
CA LYS A 47 7.43 -8.22 -13.43
C LYS A 47 8.52 -7.48 -12.68
N HIS A 48 9.07 -8.14 -11.68
CA HIS A 48 10.19 -7.59 -10.91
C HIS A 48 11.39 -7.29 -11.83
N VAL A 49 12.03 -6.15 -11.63
CA VAL A 49 13.12 -5.60 -12.44
C VAL A 49 12.67 -5.10 -13.82
N GLU A 50 12.00 -5.92 -14.65
CA GLU A 50 11.60 -5.55 -16.01
C GLU A 50 10.68 -4.32 -16.06
N ASP A 51 9.74 -4.24 -15.11
CA ASP A 51 8.76 -3.14 -15.02
C ASP A 51 9.21 -1.99 -14.12
N TYR A 52 10.35 -2.14 -13.42
CA TYR A 52 10.93 -1.07 -12.59
C TYR A 52 11.90 -0.21 -13.42
N LYS A 53 11.39 0.39 -14.47
CA LYS A 53 12.16 1.13 -15.48
C LYS A 53 13.02 2.27 -14.91
N THR A 54 12.69 2.74 -13.71
CA THR A 54 13.34 3.87 -13.07
C THR A 54 14.25 3.49 -11.90
N PHE A 55 14.35 2.20 -11.59
CA PHE A 55 15.01 1.70 -10.38
C PHE A 55 16.49 2.09 -10.26
N ALA A 56 17.23 2.10 -11.37
CA ALA A 56 18.66 2.40 -11.40
C ALA A 56 18.98 3.78 -11.99
N MET A 57 17.97 4.65 -12.20
CA MET A 57 18.16 5.99 -12.74
C MET A 57 18.59 6.95 -11.65
N ASN A 58 19.57 7.79 -11.94
CA ASN A 58 19.91 8.92 -11.10
C ASN A 58 18.95 10.09 -11.35
N PRO A 59 18.84 11.07 -10.43
CA PRO A 59 17.94 12.21 -10.61
C PRO A 59 18.10 12.96 -11.94
N TRP A 60 19.32 13.06 -12.43
CA TRP A 60 19.63 13.74 -13.71
C TRP A 60 19.30 12.92 -14.97
N ASP A 61 19.05 11.61 -14.82
CA ASP A 61 18.65 10.73 -15.94
C ASP A 61 17.15 10.81 -16.22
N PHE A 62 16.38 11.38 -15.30
CA PHE A 62 14.94 11.59 -15.49
C PHE A 62 14.67 12.82 -16.36
N ARG A 63 13.57 12.77 -17.10
CA ARG A 63 13.01 13.96 -17.72
C ARG A 63 12.86 15.05 -16.65
N TYR A 64 13.23 16.26 -16.99
CA TYR A 64 13.18 17.41 -16.06
C TYR A 64 13.98 17.19 -14.76
N ALA A 65 15.06 16.41 -14.81
CA ALA A 65 15.93 16.08 -13.66
C ALA A 65 15.16 15.55 -12.43
N GLY A 66 14.16 14.70 -12.65
CA GLY A 66 13.28 14.17 -11.59
C GLY A 66 12.20 15.16 -11.12
N GLY A 67 12.06 16.27 -11.84
CA GLY A 67 11.03 17.27 -11.55
C GLY A 67 9.62 16.80 -11.83
N ARG A 68 8.69 17.71 -11.60
CA ARG A 68 7.26 17.44 -11.82
C ARG A 68 6.98 17.13 -13.28
N THR A 69 6.06 16.22 -13.50
CA THR A 69 5.44 16.01 -14.82
C THR A 69 4.91 17.36 -15.34
N PRO A 70 5.09 17.68 -16.63
CA PRO A 70 4.59 18.93 -17.23
C PRO A 70 3.10 19.11 -17.00
N GLN A 71 2.68 20.39 -16.85
CA GLN A 71 1.29 20.72 -16.51
C GLN A 71 0.31 20.26 -17.60
N ASP A 72 0.69 20.36 -18.87
CA ASP A 72 -0.13 19.91 -20.00
C ASP A 72 -0.36 18.38 -19.98
N GLU A 73 0.63 17.60 -19.59
CA GLU A 73 0.50 16.15 -19.38
C GLU A 73 -0.40 15.86 -18.17
N ILE A 74 -0.25 16.61 -17.08
CA ILE A 74 -1.10 16.49 -15.89
C ILE A 74 -2.56 16.80 -16.24
N ASP A 75 -2.80 17.92 -16.88
CA ASP A 75 -4.15 18.37 -17.23
C ASP A 75 -4.86 17.40 -18.16
N LYS A 76 -4.11 16.78 -19.06
CA LYS A 76 -4.64 15.80 -20.01
C LYS A 76 -4.92 14.44 -19.38
N HIS A 77 -3.97 13.90 -18.60
CA HIS A 77 -3.99 12.50 -18.19
C HIS A 77 -4.21 12.28 -16.70
N TYR A 78 -3.89 13.26 -15.85
CA TYR A 78 -3.85 13.06 -14.40
C TYR A 78 -4.51 14.18 -13.58
N PRO A 79 -5.58 14.85 -14.06
CA PRO A 79 -6.12 16.02 -13.36
C PRO A 79 -6.61 15.71 -11.94
N LYS A 80 -7.03 14.48 -11.67
CA LYS A 80 -7.44 14.02 -10.34
C LYS A 80 -6.32 13.31 -9.59
N GLN A 81 -5.56 12.44 -10.26
CA GLN A 81 -4.45 11.72 -9.64
C GLN A 81 -3.35 12.65 -9.13
N ALA A 82 -3.10 13.77 -9.80
CA ALA A 82 -2.08 14.74 -9.42
C ALA A 82 -2.45 15.62 -8.20
N ARG A 83 -3.70 15.58 -7.74
CA ARG A 83 -4.16 16.42 -6.61
C ARG A 83 -3.39 16.20 -5.32
N THR A 84 -2.80 15.02 -5.14
CA THR A 84 -2.00 14.69 -3.96
C THR A 84 -0.58 15.22 -4.00
N GLY A 85 -0.11 15.72 -5.14
CA GLY A 85 1.18 16.39 -5.30
C GLY A 85 2.41 15.49 -5.33
N TYR A 86 2.34 14.23 -4.90
CA TYR A 86 3.47 13.30 -4.88
C TYR A 86 3.33 12.09 -5.81
N THR A 87 2.14 11.85 -6.36
CA THR A 87 1.84 10.64 -7.14
C THR A 87 2.32 10.71 -8.57
N ILE A 88 2.27 11.88 -9.19
CA ILE A 88 2.52 12.04 -10.62
C ILE A 88 3.86 12.74 -10.86
N ASN A 89 4.89 11.94 -10.97
CA ASN A 89 6.22 12.32 -11.43
C ASN A 89 6.82 11.20 -12.28
N ASP A 90 7.89 11.48 -13.00
CA ASP A 90 8.49 10.52 -13.94
C ASP A 90 9.02 9.25 -13.27
N GLN A 91 9.31 9.27 -11.96
CA GLN A 91 9.86 8.12 -11.24
C GLN A 91 8.82 7.01 -11.08
N TRP A 92 7.56 7.34 -10.78
CA TRP A 92 6.54 6.33 -10.44
C TRP A 92 5.14 6.58 -11.02
N LYS A 93 4.92 7.61 -11.86
CA LYS A 93 3.61 7.85 -12.49
C LYS A 93 3.07 6.64 -13.27
N HIS A 94 3.95 5.77 -13.77
CA HIS A 94 3.58 4.56 -14.48
C HIS A 94 2.89 3.49 -13.62
N PHE A 95 2.89 3.64 -12.30
CA PHE A 95 2.10 2.83 -11.37
C PHE A 95 0.70 3.40 -11.09
N PHE A 96 0.40 4.59 -11.56
CA PHE A 96 -0.89 5.24 -11.37
C PHE A 96 -1.67 5.27 -12.69
N VAL A 97 -3.00 5.16 -12.57
CA VAL A 97 -3.88 5.21 -13.74
C VAL A 97 -3.98 6.62 -14.29
N LYS A 98 -4.22 6.72 -15.58
CA LYS A 98 -4.62 7.98 -16.22
C LYS A 98 -6.12 8.19 -16.07
N ASP A 99 -6.51 9.40 -15.69
CA ASP A 99 -7.92 9.73 -15.44
C ASP A 99 -8.75 9.72 -16.71
N ASP A 100 -8.19 10.05 -17.86
CA ASP A 100 -8.85 9.99 -19.16
C ASP A 100 -9.09 8.55 -19.65
N GLU A 101 -8.20 7.61 -19.33
CA GLU A 101 -8.37 6.19 -19.65
C GLU A 101 -9.33 5.48 -18.66
N HIS A 102 -9.39 5.97 -17.42
CA HIS A 102 -10.17 5.37 -16.33
C HIS A 102 -10.92 6.43 -15.51
N PRO A 103 -11.91 7.10 -16.11
CA PRO A 103 -12.66 8.16 -15.45
C PRO A 103 -13.49 7.63 -14.29
N TYR A 104 -13.76 8.49 -13.30
CA TYR A 104 -14.76 8.28 -12.26
C TYR A 104 -15.54 9.57 -12.00
N THR A 105 -16.79 9.41 -11.54
CA THR A 105 -17.66 10.54 -11.20
C THR A 105 -17.56 10.86 -9.71
N GLU A 106 -17.37 12.13 -9.39
CA GLU A 106 -17.38 12.64 -8.01
C GLU A 106 -18.71 13.34 -7.75
N VAL A 107 -19.43 12.92 -6.72
CA VAL A 107 -20.58 13.68 -6.19
C VAL A 107 -20.03 14.75 -5.22
N ASN A 108 -19.14 14.34 -4.32
CA ASN A 108 -18.28 15.20 -3.54
C ASN A 108 -16.83 14.91 -3.91
N ARG A 109 -15.93 15.87 -3.73
CA ARG A 109 -14.52 15.66 -4.04
C ARG A 109 -13.98 14.41 -3.34
N PHE A 110 -13.40 13.52 -4.14
CA PHE A 110 -12.77 12.31 -3.68
C PHE A 110 -11.49 12.03 -4.46
N ASP A 111 -10.36 12.12 -3.80
CA ASP A 111 -9.04 11.94 -4.42
C ASP A 111 -8.68 10.45 -4.46
N TRP A 112 -9.24 9.73 -5.41
CA TRP A 112 -9.04 8.30 -5.57
C TRP A 112 -7.78 7.99 -6.38
N MET A 113 -6.67 7.85 -5.69
CA MET A 113 -5.42 7.41 -6.28
C MET A 113 -5.45 5.90 -6.56
N ARG A 114 -5.32 5.54 -7.82
CA ARG A 114 -5.48 4.15 -8.28
C ARG A 114 -4.27 3.67 -9.04
N GLY A 115 -3.94 2.39 -8.84
CA GLY A 115 -3.02 1.65 -9.69
C GLY A 115 -3.66 0.33 -10.09
N TYR A 116 -3.66 0.01 -11.38
CA TYR A 116 -4.23 -1.23 -11.91
C TYR A 116 -3.10 -2.20 -12.27
N GLN A 117 -2.57 -2.85 -11.25
CA GLN A 117 -1.56 -3.90 -11.34
C GLN A 117 -1.82 -5.00 -10.32
N VAL A 118 -1.35 -6.20 -10.60
CA VAL A 118 -1.32 -7.31 -9.65
C VAL A 118 -0.56 -6.87 -8.40
N GLY A 119 -1.14 -7.07 -7.22
CA GLY A 119 -0.62 -6.54 -5.95
C GLY A 119 -1.12 -5.14 -5.59
N GLY A 120 -1.73 -4.40 -6.53
CA GLY A 120 -2.34 -3.10 -6.27
C GLY A 120 -1.39 -2.10 -5.62
N ARG A 121 -1.85 -1.47 -4.54
CA ARG A 121 -1.09 -0.47 -3.78
C ARG A 121 0.06 -1.05 -2.95
N SER A 122 0.18 -2.37 -2.82
CA SER A 122 1.34 -2.99 -2.16
C SER A 122 2.67 -2.71 -2.90
N LEU A 123 2.60 -2.28 -4.17
CA LEU A 123 3.77 -1.88 -4.95
C LEU A 123 4.18 -0.42 -4.75
N THR A 124 3.36 0.41 -4.13
CA THR A 124 3.54 1.87 -4.07
C THR A 124 3.46 2.47 -2.65
N TRP A 125 3.33 1.65 -1.61
CA TRP A 125 3.33 2.13 -0.23
C TRP A 125 4.74 2.33 0.31
N ALA A 126 4.88 3.15 1.35
CA ALA A 126 6.18 3.50 1.92
C ALA A 126 6.78 2.41 2.83
N ARG A 127 6.11 1.28 3.00
CA ARG A 127 6.51 0.13 3.85
C ARG A 127 6.62 0.44 5.34
N GLN A 128 5.97 1.50 5.79
CA GLN A 128 5.82 1.78 7.21
C GLN A 128 4.62 1.01 7.74
N SER A 129 4.82 0.26 8.82
CA SER A 129 3.78 -0.58 9.42
C SER A 129 3.58 -0.15 10.86
N TYR A 130 2.46 0.51 11.13
CA TYR A 130 2.09 0.97 12.47
C TYR A 130 0.79 0.32 12.91
N ARG A 131 0.65 0.11 14.22
CA ARG A 131 -0.59 -0.31 14.83
C ARG A 131 -1.45 0.91 15.15
N HIS A 132 -2.72 0.88 14.81
CA HIS A 132 -3.69 1.82 15.39
C HIS A 132 -3.87 1.51 16.87
N SER A 133 -3.94 2.55 17.69
CA SER A 133 -4.23 2.45 19.12
C SER A 133 -5.71 2.71 19.41
N ASP A 134 -6.14 2.58 20.66
CA ASP A 134 -7.49 2.98 21.06
C ASP A 134 -7.71 4.50 20.92
N LEU A 135 -6.64 5.31 20.87
CA LEU A 135 -6.78 6.73 20.52
C LEU A 135 -7.37 6.91 19.12
N ASP A 136 -7.01 6.04 18.17
CA ASP A 136 -7.54 6.05 16.81
C ASP A 136 -8.96 5.47 16.76
N PHE A 137 -9.18 4.30 17.40
CA PHE A 137 -10.48 3.61 17.35
C PHE A 137 -11.58 4.35 18.10
N GLU A 138 -11.27 5.05 19.16
CA GLU A 138 -12.24 5.79 19.98
C GLU A 138 -12.38 7.27 19.57
N ALA A 139 -11.57 7.77 18.64
CA ALA A 139 -11.54 9.19 18.27
C ALA A 139 -12.94 9.71 17.93
N ASN A 140 -13.67 9.02 17.05
CA ASN A 140 -15.01 9.43 16.65
C ASN A 140 -15.99 9.50 17.83
N ALA A 141 -15.95 8.51 18.71
CA ALA A 141 -16.82 8.49 19.90
C ALA A 141 -16.47 9.64 20.87
N LYS A 142 -15.18 9.87 21.12
CA LYS A 142 -14.70 10.91 22.04
C LYS A 142 -14.93 12.32 21.52
N GLU A 143 -14.79 12.52 20.22
CA GLU A 143 -14.97 13.83 19.57
C GLU A 143 -16.43 14.10 19.18
N GLY A 144 -17.30 13.10 19.24
CA GLY A 144 -18.70 13.22 18.82
C GLY A 144 -18.90 13.43 17.32
N VAL A 145 -17.95 12.97 16.50
CA VAL A 145 -17.97 13.12 15.05
C VAL A 145 -18.01 11.75 14.38
N GLY A 146 -18.83 11.59 13.35
CA GLY A 146 -18.91 10.35 12.61
C GLY A 146 -19.54 9.20 13.41
N VAL A 147 -19.09 7.98 13.12
CA VAL A 147 -19.57 6.75 13.74
C VAL A 147 -18.44 6.08 14.51
N ASP A 148 -18.71 5.64 15.73
CA ASP A 148 -17.75 4.89 16.52
C ASP A 148 -17.37 3.58 15.82
N TRP A 149 -16.11 3.17 15.93
CA TRP A 149 -15.66 1.89 15.43
C TRP A 149 -16.21 0.75 16.28
N PRO A 150 -16.73 -0.33 15.67
CA PRO A 150 -17.25 -1.48 16.43
C PRO A 150 -16.14 -2.39 16.98
N ILE A 151 -14.88 -1.97 16.89
CA ILE A 151 -13.69 -2.71 17.30
C ILE A 151 -12.75 -1.80 18.10
N ARG A 152 -11.88 -2.43 18.90
CA ARG A 152 -10.84 -1.79 19.70
C ARG A 152 -9.47 -2.43 19.41
N TYR A 153 -8.43 -1.82 19.92
CA TYR A 153 -7.06 -2.33 19.74
C TYR A 153 -6.91 -3.79 20.17
N ALA A 154 -7.50 -4.16 21.30
CA ALA A 154 -7.43 -5.52 21.80
C ALA A 154 -8.00 -6.58 20.85
N ASP A 155 -9.01 -6.22 20.05
CA ASP A 155 -9.59 -7.11 19.04
C ASP A 155 -8.63 -7.38 17.87
N LEU A 156 -7.77 -6.42 17.57
CA LEU A 156 -6.83 -6.49 16.44
C LEU A 156 -5.40 -6.87 16.84
N ALA A 157 -5.00 -6.70 18.09
CA ALA A 157 -3.63 -6.95 18.53
C ALA A 157 -3.06 -8.31 18.12
N PRO A 158 -3.80 -9.45 18.24
CA PRO A 158 -3.32 -10.75 17.79
C PRO A 158 -3.09 -10.81 16.27
N TRP A 159 -3.92 -10.12 15.49
CA TRP A 159 -3.84 -10.07 14.04
C TRP A 159 -2.68 -9.19 13.56
N TYR A 160 -2.42 -8.08 14.24
CA TYR A 160 -1.21 -7.28 14.01
C TYR A 160 0.03 -8.15 14.22
N SER A 161 0.14 -8.84 15.35
CA SER A 161 1.25 -9.75 15.65
C SER A 161 1.43 -10.84 14.59
N TYR A 162 0.32 -11.42 14.13
CA TYR A 162 0.35 -12.44 13.08
C TYR A 162 0.91 -11.89 11.75
N VAL A 163 0.41 -10.73 11.32
CA VAL A 163 0.82 -10.10 10.07
C VAL A 163 2.26 -9.62 10.14
N GLU A 164 2.66 -8.96 11.22
CA GLU A 164 4.01 -8.44 11.45
C GLU A 164 5.06 -9.55 11.38
N LYS A 165 4.81 -10.67 12.04
CA LYS A 165 5.69 -11.85 11.98
C LYS A 165 5.77 -12.42 10.56
N TRP A 166 4.66 -12.47 9.86
CA TRP A 166 4.59 -13.06 8.54
C TRP A 166 5.34 -12.23 7.49
N ILE A 167 5.16 -10.91 7.50
CA ILE A 167 5.84 -10.00 6.55
C ILE A 167 7.24 -9.57 7.02
N GLY A 168 7.60 -9.85 8.28
CA GLY A 168 8.91 -9.53 8.83
C GLY A 168 9.09 -8.04 9.11
N VAL A 169 8.21 -7.43 9.91
CA VAL A 169 8.35 -6.02 10.30
C VAL A 169 9.56 -5.85 11.22
N SER A 170 10.48 -4.98 10.84
CA SER A 170 11.65 -4.59 11.64
C SER A 170 11.33 -3.38 12.50
N GLY A 171 11.71 -3.38 13.77
CA GLY A 171 11.44 -2.29 14.69
C GLY A 171 11.97 -2.53 16.09
N GLN A 172 11.58 -1.69 17.01
CA GLN A 172 11.92 -1.80 18.42
C GLN A 172 10.74 -1.38 19.29
N THR A 173 10.71 -1.87 20.51
CA THR A 173 9.74 -1.46 21.53
C THR A 173 10.06 -0.05 22.00
N GLU A 174 9.08 0.85 21.96
CA GLU A 174 9.23 2.24 22.36
C GLU A 174 8.31 2.63 23.55
N GLY A 175 7.27 1.82 23.83
CA GLY A 175 6.33 2.03 24.93
C GLY A 175 5.43 3.26 24.78
N LEU A 176 5.12 3.63 23.54
CA LEU A 176 4.31 4.82 23.25
C LEU A 176 2.83 4.48 23.21
N PRO A 177 1.97 5.16 23.99
CA PRO A 177 0.55 4.82 24.05
C PRO A 177 -0.20 5.07 22.76
N GLN A 178 0.22 6.05 21.96
CA GLN A 178 -0.34 6.36 20.64
C GLN A 178 0.16 5.41 19.54
N LEU A 179 1.22 4.67 19.80
CA LEU A 179 1.85 3.76 18.84
C LEU A 179 2.19 2.44 19.55
N PRO A 180 1.22 1.55 19.70
CA PRO A 180 1.42 0.28 20.39
C PRO A 180 2.55 -0.55 19.79
N ASP A 181 3.37 -1.12 20.64
CA ASP A 181 4.50 -1.96 20.24
C ASP A 181 4.04 -3.21 19.49
N GLY A 182 4.82 -3.60 18.49
CA GLY A 182 4.60 -4.76 17.67
C GLY A 182 5.52 -5.94 17.99
N ASP A 183 5.28 -7.05 17.28
CA ASP A 183 6.16 -8.22 17.28
C ASP A 183 7.22 -8.05 16.18
N PHE A 184 8.30 -7.37 16.51
CA PHE A 184 9.31 -6.94 15.55
C PHE A 184 10.45 -7.95 15.37
N GLN A 185 11.00 -8.00 14.16
CA GLN A 185 12.38 -8.40 13.95
C GLN A 185 13.32 -7.29 14.47
N PRO A 186 14.61 -7.60 14.76
CA PRO A 186 15.55 -6.59 15.20
C PRO A 186 15.54 -5.34 14.32
N PRO A 187 15.70 -4.14 14.90
CA PRO A 187 15.79 -2.90 14.13
C PRO A 187 17.00 -2.93 13.19
N MET A 188 16.87 -2.26 12.06
CA MET A 188 18.00 -2.08 11.14
C MET A 188 19.08 -1.25 11.84
N GLU A 189 20.32 -1.64 11.67
CA GLU A 189 21.44 -0.86 12.23
C GLU A 189 21.55 0.51 11.55
N MET A 190 21.88 1.50 12.37
CA MET A 190 22.26 2.83 11.87
C MET A 190 23.47 2.74 10.95
N ASN A 191 23.45 3.48 9.87
CA ASN A 191 24.63 3.63 9.01
C ASN A 191 25.75 4.45 9.71
N VAL A 192 26.93 4.54 9.10
CA VAL A 192 28.08 5.20 9.68
C VAL A 192 27.81 6.69 10.00
N VAL A 193 27.11 7.39 9.12
CA VAL A 193 26.79 8.82 9.29
C VAL A 193 25.80 9.02 10.45
N GLU A 194 24.79 8.16 10.54
CA GLU A 194 23.81 8.20 11.63
C GLU A 194 24.44 7.89 12.98
N LYS A 195 25.36 6.91 13.06
CA LYS A 195 26.11 6.57 14.27
C LYS A 195 26.99 7.74 14.73
N ASP A 196 27.68 8.41 13.80
CA ASP A 196 28.51 9.59 14.09
C ASP A 196 27.66 10.78 14.56
N LEU A 197 26.55 11.04 13.89
CA LEU A 197 25.61 12.11 14.29
C LEU A 197 25.04 11.84 15.68
N LYS A 198 24.59 10.62 15.95
CA LYS A 198 24.07 10.22 17.26
C LYS A 198 25.11 10.47 18.36
N ALA A 199 26.34 9.99 18.17
CA ALA A 199 27.42 10.20 19.15
C ALA A 199 27.68 11.68 19.42
N LYS A 200 27.67 12.53 18.40
CA LYS A 200 27.84 13.98 18.55
C LYS A 200 26.69 14.66 19.30
N VAL A 201 25.44 14.21 19.09
CA VAL A 201 24.28 14.74 19.80
C VAL A 201 24.31 14.32 21.28
N GLU A 202 24.59 13.05 21.54
CA GLU A 202 24.62 12.52 22.89
C GLU A 202 25.81 13.04 23.73
N SER A 203 26.86 13.59 23.09
CA SER A 203 28.04 14.19 23.77
C SER A 203 27.82 15.63 24.26
N LYS A 204 26.67 16.23 24.00
CA LYS A 204 26.29 17.60 24.40
C LYS A 204 25.31 17.60 25.57
#